data_8b321474740d47e1c9edb40b7885ec79
#
_entry.id   8b321474740d47e1c9edb40b7885ec79
#
_cell.length_a   1.000
_cell.length_b   1.000
_cell.length_c   1.000
_cell.angle_alpha   90.00
_cell.angle_beta   90.00
_cell.angle_gamma   90.00
#
_symmetry.space_group_name_H-M   'P 1'
#
loop_
_entity.id
_entity.type
_entity.pdbx_description
1 polymer ?
#
loop_
_entity_poly.entity_id
_entity_poly.type
_entity_poly.pdbx_seq_one_letter_code
_entity_poly.pdbx_strand_id
1 'polypeptide(L)'
;YLREAPPGYVRGFDARNGELLWTFHTIPQPGEYGHETWLDGAWQYTGNVNVWTMMSADEELGYVYLPIGNATNDHYGGHRPGNHLFANSLVALDCKTGERVWHFQMVHHDLWDYDPPAAPNLIDITVDGTAIKAVAQVTKHAFTFVFDRETGEPVWPIEERPVASSDVPGEWTSETQPFPTKPPPYDRQGVTVDDLIDFTP
;
A
#
# COMPACT_ATOMS: atom_id res chain seq x y z
N TYR A 1 5.78 -0.79 -18.37
CA TYR A 1 4.85 0.32 -18.67
C TYR A 1 3.63 -0.14 -19.47
N LEU A 2 3.15 -1.35 -19.21
CA LEU A 2 1.95 -1.88 -19.86
C LEU A 2 0.71 -1.49 -19.04
N ARG A 3 -0.39 -1.19 -19.72
CA ARG A 3 -1.71 -0.99 -19.10
C ARG A 3 -2.19 -2.28 -18.44
N GLU A 4 -1.93 -3.40 -19.09
CA GLU A 4 -2.42 -4.71 -18.74
C GLU A 4 -1.30 -5.57 -18.16
N ALA A 5 -1.56 -6.20 -17.03
CA ALA A 5 -0.66 -7.15 -16.39
C ALA A 5 -1.45 -8.18 -15.58
N PRO A 6 -0.88 -9.37 -15.29
CA PRO A 6 -1.52 -10.30 -14.37
C PRO A 6 -1.53 -9.71 -12.94
N PRO A 7 -2.59 -9.99 -12.17
CA PRO A 7 -2.68 -9.56 -10.77
C PRO A 7 -1.68 -10.35 -9.90
N GLY A 8 -1.15 -9.68 -8.88
CA GLY A 8 -0.17 -10.22 -7.95
C GLY A 8 -0.76 -10.83 -6.68
N TYR A 9 -1.75 -11.70 -6.79
CA TYR A 9 -2.44 -12.30 -5.64
C TYR A 9 -1.50 -12.99 -4.67
N VAL A 10 -1.84 -12.92 -3.38
CA VAL A 10 -1.12 -13.62 -2.31
C VAL A 10 -1.80 -14.95 -2.01
N ARG A 11 -1.01 -15.99 -1.82
CA ARG A 11 -1.50 -17.36 -1.62
C ARG A 11 -0.85 -18.01 -0.41
N GLY A 12 -1.65 -18.71 0.37
CA GLY A 12 -1.19 -19.58 1.43
C GLY A 12 -1.19 -21.06 1.02
N PHE A 13 -0.11 -21.75 1.31
CA PHE A 13 0.05 -23.16 1.00
C PHE A 13 0.39 -23.94 2.25
N ASP A 14 -0.11 -25.17 2.39
CA ASP A 14 0.35 -26.11 3.41
C ASP A 14 1.81 -26.50 3.11
N ALA A 15 2.71 -26.15 4.02
CA ALA A 15 4.15 -26.37 3.84
C ALA A 15 4.56 -27.85 3.81
N ARG A 16 3.69 -28.78 4.22
CA ARG A 16 3.97 -30.22 4.27
C ARG A 16 3.67 -30.93 2.94
N ASN A 17 2.68 -30.47 2.21
CA ASN A 17 2.18 -31.15 1.00
C ASN A 17 2.02 -30.22 -0.21
N GLY A 18 2.16 -28.88 -0.02
CA GLY A 18 2.02 -27.88 -1.10
C GLY A 18 0.58 -27.61 -1.51
N GLU A 19 -0.40 -28.03 -0.73
CA GLU A 19 -1.82 -27.78 -1.00
C GLU A 19 -2.13 -26.27 -0.86
N LEU A 20 -2.82 -25.70 -1.85
CA LEU A 20 -3.31 -24.32 -1.78
C LEU A 20 -4.44 -24.24 -0.75
N LEU A 21 -4.24 -23.47 0.31
CA LEU A 21 -5.21 -23.29 1.38
C LEU A 21 -6.14 -22.11 1.12
N TRP A 22 -5.58 -20.98 0.68
CA TRP A 22 -6.32 -19.74 0.40
C TRP A 22 -5.63 -18.85 -0.62
N THR A 23 -6.40 -17.96 -1.22
CA THR A 23 -5.92 -16.88 -2.08
C THR A 23 -6.52 -15.56 -1.60
N PHE A 24 -5.69 -14.56 -1.36
CA PHE A 24 -6.10 -13.19 -1.14
C PHE A 24 -5.99 -12.41 -2.46
N HIS A 25 -7.10 -11.87 -2.94
CA HIS A 25 -7.15 -11.05 -4.14
C HIS A 25 -6.73 -9.62 -3.84
N THR A 26 -5.52 -9.26 -4.21
CA THR A 26 -5.00 -7.90 -4.05
C THR A 26 -5.72 -6.88 -4.94
N ILE A 27 -6.30 -7.35 -6.05
CA ILE A 27 -7.32 -6.65 -6.84
C ILE A 27 -8.64 -7.36 -6.55
N PRO A 28 -9.52 -6.76 -5.74
CA PRO A 28 -10.76 -7.39 -5.30
C PRO A 28 -11.67 -7.75 -6.48
N GLN A 29 -12.25 -8.93 -6.43
CA GLN A 29 -13.20 -9.42 -7.41
C GLN A 29 -14.63 -8.91 -7.11
N PRO A 30 -15.57 -8.98 -8.07
CA PRO A 30 -16.95 -8.58 -7.83
C PRO A 30 -17.56 -9.25 -6.59
N GLY A 31 -18.05 -8.40 -5.66
CA GLY A 31 -18.61 -8.82 -4.38
C GLY A 31 -17.60 -8.89 -3.23
N GLU A 32 -16.32 -8.75 -3.48
CA GLU A 32 -15.30 -8.63 -2.44
C GLU A 32 -15.16 -7.18 -1.95
N TYR A 33 -14.73 -7.02 -0.71
CA TYR A 33 -14.47 -5.71 -0.10
C TYR A 33 -13.38 -4.95 -0.86
N GLY A 34 -13.63 -3.69 -1.20
CA GLY A 34 -12.71 -2.81 -1.93
C GLY A 34 -12.91 -2.85 -3.44
N HIS A 35 -13.73 -3.76 -3.98
CA HIS A 35 -14.01 -3.82 -5.41
C HIS A 35 -14.62 -2.51 -5.95
N GLU A 36 -15.44 -1.84 -5.13
CA GLU A 36 -16.07 -0.56 -5.44
C GLU A 36 -15.08 0.58 -5.69
N THR A 37 -13.82 0.41 -5.29
CA THR A 37 -12.74 1.39 -5.50
C THR A 37 -12.09 1.28 -6.88
N TRP A 38 -12.47 0.26 -7.68
CA TRP A 38 -12.00 -0.01 -9.05
C TRP A 38 -13.10 0.35 -10.04
N LEU A 39 -13.12 1.61 -10.46
CA LEU A 39 -14.19 2.13 -11.32
C LEU A 39 -14.01 1.69 -12.78
N ASP A 40 -15.09 1.79 -13.56
CA ASP A 40 -15.13 1.54 -15.01
C ASP A 40 -14.52 0.20 -15.46
N GLY A 41 -14.59 -0.81 -14.58
CA GLY A 41 -14.08 -2.14 -14.87
C GLY A 41 -12.55 -2.23 -14.91
N ALA A 42 -11.83 -1.26 -14.34
CA ALA A 42 -10.36 -1.22 -14.32
C ALA A 42 -9.74 -2.49 -13.71
N TRP A 43 -10.42 -3.15 -12.77
CA TRP A 43 -9.98 -4.40 -12.14
C TRP A 43 -9.78 -5.56 -13.14
N GLN A 44 -10.42 -5.51 -14.32
CA GLN A 44 -10.38 -6.60 -15.30
C GLN A 44 -9.08 -6.69 -16.09
N TYR A 45 -8.38 -5.58 -16.22
CA TYR A 45 -7.15 -5.49 -17.04
C TYR A 45 -5.93 -4.97 -16.28
N THR A 46 -6.15 -4.25 -15.20
CA THR A 46 -5.06 -3.77 -14.36
C THR A 46 -4.40 -4.93 -13.63
N GLY A 47 -3.12 -4.87 -13.48
CA GLY A 47 -2.34 -5.90 -12.80
C GLY A 47 -1.33 -5.33 -11.83
N ASN A 48 -0.24 -6.07 -11.57
CA ASN A 48 0.64 -5.88 -10.43
C ASN A 48 -0.14 -5.97 -9.13
N VAL A 49 -0.20 -4.90 -8.34
CA VAL A 49 -0.81 -4.90 -7.00
C VAL A 49 -0.30 -6.13 -6.22
N ASN A 50 1.01 -6.28 -6.23
CA ASN A 50 1.70 -7.46 -5.72
C ASN A 50 2.58 -7.12 -4.51
N VAL A 51 2.97 -8.13 -3.77
CA VAL A 51 4.02 -8.00 -2.76
C VAL A 51 5.35 -8.34 -3.41
N TRP A 52 6.03 -7.34 -3.97
CA TRP A 52 7.32 -7.51 -4.66
C TRP A 52 8.52 -7.49 -3.72
N THR A 53 8.33 -7.02 -2.51
CA THR A 53 9.32 -7.03 -1.44
C THR A 53 9.03 -8.12 -0.40
N MET A 54 9.75 -8.14 0.71
CA MET A 54 9.55 -9.14 1.75
C MET A 54 8.32 -8.83 2.62
N MET A 55 7.63 -9.88 3.04
CA MET A 55 6.58 -9.84 4.05
C MET A 55 7.19 -10.01 5.44
N SER A 56 6.45 -9.60 6.48
CA SER A 56 6.76 -9.90 7.87
C SER A 56 5.61 -10.68 8.49
N ALA A 57 5.91 -11.56 9.46
CA ALA A 57 4.90 -12.34 10.15
C ALA A 57 5.09 -12.26 11.67
N ASP A 58 3.99 -12.23 12.40
CA ASP A 58 3.92 -12.33 13.84
C ASP A 58 3.37 -13.72 14.22
N GLU A 59 4.24 -14.56 14.76
CA GLU A 59 3.87 -15.95 15.12
C GLU A 59 2.88 -16.00 16.30
N GLU A 60 2.93 -15.02 17.20
CA GLU A 60 2.06 -14.97 18.37
C GLU A 60 0.62 -14.62 17.97
N LEU A 61 0.45 -13.63 17.10
CA LEU A 61 -0.85 -13.22 16.55
C LEU A 61 -1.32 -14.16 15.42
N GLY A 62 -0.39 -14.84 14.76
CA GLY A 62 -0.69 -15.63 13.56
C GLY A 62 -0.98 -14.75 12.35
N TYR A 63 -0.42 -13.54 12.27
CA TYR A 63 -0.64 -12.59 11.20
C TYR A 63 0.55 -12.47 10.26
N VAL A 64 0.27 -12.22 8.99
CA VAL A 64 1.26 -11.80 7.99
C VAL A 64 0.94 -10.39 7.49
N TYR A 65 1.96 -9.55 7.39
CA TYR A 65 1.86 -8.15 6.97
C TYR A 65 2.42 -8.00 5.56
N LEU A 66 1.57 -7.53 4.66
CA LEU A 66 1.80 -7.46 3.23
C LEU A 66 2.00 -6.01 2.79
N PRO A 67 3.21 -5.59 2.40
CA PRO A 67 3.45 -4.29 1.77
C PRO A 67 3.10 -4.40 0.28
N ILE A 68 1.85 -4.14 -0.06
CA ILE A 68 1.30 -4.28 -1.41
C ILE A 68 1.67 -3.06 -2.26
N GLY A 69 2.21 -3.31 -3.44
CA GLY A 69 2.65 -2.29 -4.39
C GLY A 69 1.55 -1.70 -5.26
N ASN A 70 1.97 -0.88 -6.23
CA ASN A 70 1.07 -0.11 -7.08
C ASN A 70 0.35 -0.97 -8.14
N ALA A 71 -0.64 -0.36 -8.76
CA ALA A 71 -1.37 -0.88 -9.91
C ALA A 71 -0.69 -0.44 -11.22
N THR A 72 -0.74 -1.27 -12.28
CA THR A 72 -0.29 -0.84 -13.60
C THR A 72 -1.24 0.21 -14.21
N ASN A 73 -0.78 1.20 -14.88
CA ASN A 73 0.57 1.64 -15.17
C ASN A 73 1.13 2.49 -14.01
N ASP A 74 2.42 2.41 -13.75
CA ASP A 74 3.05 3.01 -12.56
C ASP A 74 3.05 4.56 -12.60
N HIS A 75 3.11 5.17 -13.80
CA HIS A 75 3.29 6.62 -13.99
C HIS A 75 2.14 7.31 -14.72
N TYR A 76 1.06 6.60 -15.02
CA TYR A 76 -0.14 7.16 -15.63
C TYR A 76 -1.39 6.42 -15.16
N GLY A 77 -2.27 7.12 -14.44
CA GLY A 77 -3.48 6.54 -13.86
C GLY A 77 -4.77 6.79 -14.65
N GLY A 78 -4.74 7.53 -15.76
CA GLY A 78 -5.95 7.96 -16.47
C GLY A 78 -6.80 6.85 -17.05
N HIS A 79 -6.26 5.64 -17.22
CA HIS A 79 -7.00 4.47 -17.69
C HIS A 79 -7.47 3.53 -16.56
N ARG A 80 -7.23 3.88 -15.30
CA ARG A 80 -7.65 3.10 -14.13
C ARG A 80 -8.30 4.00 -13.08
N PRO A 81 -9.53 4.45 -13.30
CA PRO A 81 -10.21 5.35 -12.35
C PRO A 81 -10.51 4.64 -11.03
N GLY A 82 -10.51 5.41 -9.94
CA GLY A 82 -10.73 4.95 -8.57
C GLY A 82 -9.49 4.95 -7.69
N ASN A 83 -9.66 4.64 -6.40
CA ASN A 83 -8.56 4.64 -5.42
C ASN A 83 -7.78 3.32 -5.37
N HIS A 84 -8.25 2.27 -6.04
CA HIS A 84 -7.56 0.98 -6.28
C HIS A 84 -7.15 0.23 -5.02
N LEU A 85 -8.06 0.01 -4.07
CA LEU A 85 -7.78 -0.85 -2.94
C LEU A 85 -7.53 -2.29 -3.44
N PHE A 86 -6.42 -2.98 -3.10
CA PHE A 86 -5.44 -2.74 -2.06
C PHE A 86 -4.07 -2.26 -2.59
N ALA A 87 -4.01 -1.56 -3.71
CA ALA A 87 -2.75 -0.98 -4.15
C ALA A 87 -2.19 -0.02 -3.09
N ASN A 88 -0.85 0.06 -3.00
CA ASN A 88 -0.10 0.92 -2.07
C ASN A 88 -0.57 0.79 -0.61
N SER A 89 -0.87 -0.42 -0.17
CA SER A 89 -1.44 -0.68 1.15
C SER A 89 -0.54 -1.57 2.00
N LEU A 90 -0.58 -1.34 3.30
CA LEU A 90 -0.18 -2.34 4.28
C LEU A 90 -1.42 -3.15 4.67
N VAL A 91 -1.37 -4.47 4.48
CA VAL A 91 -2.49 -5.37 4.77
C VAL A 91 -2.04 -6.44 5.75
N ALA A 92 -2.80 -6.65 6.81
CA ALA A 92 -2.61 -7.78 7.72
C ALA A 92 -3.64 -8.87 7.42
N LEU A 93 -3.15 -10.09 7.19
CA LEU A 93 -3.97 -11.27 7.00
C LEU A 93 -3.75 -12.27 8.14
N ASP A 94 -4.79 -13.02 8.50
CA ASP A 94 -4.66 -14.25 9.27
C ASP A 94 -3.94 -15.30 8.40
N CYS A 95 -2.82 -15.84 8.90
CA CYS A 95 -2.00 -16.80 8.17
C CYS A 95 -2.70 -18.11 7.83
N LYS A 96 -3.71 -18.51 8.63
CA LYS A 96 -4.40 -19.79 8.47
C LYS A 96 -5.52 -19.72 7.44
N THR A 97 -6.24 -18.58 7.45
CA THR A 97 -7.47 -18.41 6.65
C THR A 97 -7.28 -17.55 5.42
N GLY A 98 -6.26 -16.68 5.42
CA GLY A 98 -6.08 -15.63 4.40
C GLY A 98 -7.08 -14.48 4.51
N GLU A 99 -7.89 -14.47 5.58
CA GLU A 99 -8.84 -13.38 5.82
C GLU A 99 -8.11 -12.10 6.22
N ARG A 100 -8.59 -10.97 5.69
CA ARG A 100 -8.05 -9.66 6.03
C ARG A 100 -8.48 -9.26 7.45
N VAL A 101 -7.48 -9.06 8.32
CA VAL A 101 -7.71 -8.56 9.68
C VAL A 101 -7.90 -7.04 9.65
N TRP A 102 -6.91 -6.34 9.05
CA TRP A 102 -6.97 -4.90 8.83
C TRP A 102 -6.13 -4.50 7.62
N HIS A 103 -6.27 -3.26 7.19
CA HIS A 103 -5.41 -2.66 6.16
C HIS A 103 -5.36 -1.14 6.32
N PHE A 104 -4.34 -0.54 5.72
CA PHE A 104 -4.25 0.90 5.54
C PHE A 104 -3.67 1.20 4.16
N GLN A 105 -4.34 2.03 3.37
CA GLN A 105 -3.85 2.48 2.07
C GLN A 105 -2.99 3.74 2.27
N MET A 106 -1.70 3.64 1.96
CA MET A 106 -0.72 4.70 2.19
C MET A 106 -0.65 5.73 1.04
N VAL A 107 -1.15 5.37 -0.14
CA VAL A 107 -1.28 6.27 -1.30
C VAL A 107 -2.57 5.95 -2.03
N HIS A 108 -3.43 6.94 -2.20
CA HIS A 108 -4.65 6.84 -2.99
C HIS A 108 -4.36 7.15 -4.45
N HIS A 109 -4.82 6.31 -5.38
CA HIS A 109 -4.65 6.52 -6.82
C HIS A 109 -3.23 6.93 -7.20
N ASP A 110 -2.26 6.08 -6.91
CA ASP A 110 -0.85 6.39 -7.07
C ASP A 110 -0.47 6.65 -8.55
N LEU A 111 0.22 7.76 -8.78
CA LEU A 111 0.73 8.23 -10.07
C LEU A 111 2.27 8.32 -10.09
N TRP A 112 2.92 7.99 -8.96
CA TRP A 112 4.34 8.31 -8.70
C TRP A 112 5.20 7.06 -8.48
N ASP A 113 4.61 5.87 -8.60
CA ASP A 113 5.28 4.60 -8.30
C ASP A 113 5.75 4.52 -6.84
N TYR A 114 4.86 4.89 -5.91
CA TYR A 114 5.16 4.92 -4.48
C TYR A 114 4.95 3.57 -3.77
N ASP A 115 5.29 2.48 -4.45
CA ASP A 115 5.28 1.14 -3.84
C ASP A 115 5.99 1.10 -2.49
N PRO A 116 5.46 0.38 -1.50
CA PRO A 116 6.22 0.06 -0.29
C PRO A 116 7.48 -0.74 -0.64
N PRO A 117 8.71 -0.22 -0.34
CA PRO A 117 9.95 -0.80 -0.86
C PRO A 117 10.59 -1.83 0.06
N ALA A 118 10.06 -2.02 1.27
CA ALA A 118 10.72 -2.81 2.32
C ALA A 118 9.71 -3.62 3.13
N ALA A 119 10.22 -4.68 3.78
CA ALA A 119 9.44 -5.44 4.74
C ALA A 119 8.91 -4.55 5.87
N PRO A 120 7.65 -4.73 6.32
CA PRO A 120 7.15 -4.08 7.52
C PRO A 120 8.00 -4.46 8.74
N ASN A 121 8.43 -3.48 9.55
CA ASN A 121 9.21 -3.74 10.75
C ASN A 121 8.29 -3.98 11.94
N LEU A 122 8.35 -5.18 12.52
CA LEU A 122 7.64 -5.49 13.77
C LEU A 122 8.50 -5.01 14.94
N ILE A 123 7.97 -4.10 15.73
CA ILE A 123 8.68 -3.45 16.85
C ILE A 123 7.77 -3.34 18.07
N ASP A 124 8.37 -3.38 19.26
CA ASP A 124 7.69 -3.06 20.50
C ASP A 124 8.14 -1.68 20.97
N ILE A 125 7.22 -0.77 21.14
CA ILE A 125 7.48 0.64 21.47
C ILE A 125 6.68 1.05 22.70
N THR A 126 7.12 2.14 23.35
CA THR A 126 6.36 2.77 24.43
C THR A 126 6.02 4.20 24.04
N VAL A 127 4.74 4.52 23.99
CA VAL A 127 4.25 5.87 23.68
C VAL A 127 3.40 6.35 24.85
N ASP A 128 3.77 7.50 25.43
CA ASP A 128 3.08 8.11 26.57
C ASP A 128 2.86 7.13 27.74
N GLY A 129 3.85 6.25 27.98
CA GLY A 129 3.83 5.24 29.04
C GLY A 129 3.07 3.95 28.69
N THR A 130 2.47 3.86 27.52
CA THR A 130 1.75 2.66 27.05
C THR A 130 2.63 1.84 26.13
N ALA A 131 2.80 0.54 26.43
CA ALA A 131 3.49 -0.41 25.57
C ALA A 131 2.59 -0.79 24.40
N ILE A 132 3.11 -0.73 23.18
CA ILE A 132 2.40 -1.02 21.93
C ILE A 132 3.22 -2.03 21.13
N LYS A 133 2.61 -3.12 20.73
CA LYS A 133 3.14 -3.99 19.70
C LYS A 133 2.86 -3.34 18.35
N ALA A 134 3.87 -2.72 17.74
CA ALA A 134 3.69 -1.92 16.55
C ALA A 134 4.25 -2.58 15.29
N VAL A 135 3.74 -2.15 14.14
CA VAL A 135 4.32 -2.39 12.82
C VAL A 135 4.63 -1.05 12.17
N ALA A 136 5.86 -0.89 11.67
CA ALA A 136 6.30 0.32 10.99
C ALA A 136 6.61 0.03 9.52
N GLN A 137 5.97 0.77 8.62
CA GLN A 137 6.17 0.67 7.18
C GLN A 137 6.83 1.93 6.63
N VAL A 138 8.05 1.79 6.12
CA VAL A 138 8.73 2.85 5.36
C VAL A 138 8.25 2.88 3.92
N THR A 139 8.25 4.07 3.31
CA THR A 139 7.68 4.30 1.99
C THR A 139 8.64 5.05 1.07
N LYS A 140 8.45 4.96 -0.26
CA LYS A 140 9.25 5.69 -1.26
C LYS A 140 9.13 7.22 -1.14
N HIS A 141 8.00 7.72 -0.64
CA HIS A 141 7.79 9.14 -0.39
C HIS A 141 8.29 9.62 0.98
N ALA A 142 9.24 8.87 1.55
CA ALA A 142 10.01 9.22 2.75
C ALA A 142 9.20 9.31 4.05
N PHE A 143 8.04 8.71 4.12
CA PHE A 143 7.27 8.56 5.35
C PHE A 143 7.49 7.20 6.01
N THR A 144 7.26 7.16 7.31
CA THR A 144 7.10 5.93 8.08
C THR A 144 5.72 5.93 8.70
N PHE A 145 4.86 5.03 8.25
CA PHE A 145 3.55 4.80 8.88
C PHE A 145 3.71 3.79 10.01
N VAL A 146 3.13 4.06 11.16
CA VAL A 146 3.24 3.20 12.35
C VAL A 146 1.86 2.88 12.90
N PHE A 147 1.56 1.59 13.00
CA PHE A 147 0.27 1.09 13.46
C PHE A 147 0.45 0.14 14.65
N ASP A 148 -0.55 0.05 15.50
CA ASP A 148 -0.71 -1.11 16.35
C ASP A 148 -0.89 -2.34 15.45
N ARG A 149 -0.01 -3.35 15.61
CA ARG A 149 0.04 -4.45 14.63
C ARG A 149 -1.08 -5.47 14.79
N GLU A 150 -1.78 -5.44 15.91
CA GLU A 150 -2.94 -6.30 16.16
C GLU A 150 -4.21 -5.69 15.55
N THR A 151 -4.41 -4.38 15.72
CA THR A 151 -5.67 -3.70 15.37
C THR A 151 -5.63 -2.89 14.08
N GLY A 152 -4.43 -2.47 13.65
CA GLY A 152 -4.24 -1.54 12.52
C GLY A 152 -4.50 -0.08 12.86
N GLU A 153 -4.77 0.24 14.14
CA GLU A 153 -4.96 1.62 14.58
C GLU A 153 -3.63 2.39 14.46
N PRO A 154 -3.62 3.60 13.87
CA PRO A 154 -2.43 4.42 13.80
C PRO A 154 -1.92 4.80 15.20
N VAL A 155 -0.63 4.58 15.46
CA VAL A 155 0.00 4.97 16.75
C VAL A 155 0.02 6.49 16.93
N TRP A 156 0.19 7.23 15.84
CA TRP A 156 0.06 8.68 15.79
C TRP A 156 -0.93 9.08 14.70
N PRO A 157 -1.61 10.23 14.82
CA PRO A 157 -2.57 10.65 13.82
C PRO A 157 -1.99 10.67 12.41
N ILE A 158 -2.78 10.20 11.47
CA ILE A 158 -2.53 10.32 10.02
C ILE A 158 -3.60 11.29 9.50
N GLU A 159 -3.16 12.34 8.80
CA GLU A 159 -4.03 13.39 8.31
C GLU A 159 -4.21 13.27 6.81
N GLU A 160 -5.46 13.27 6.36
CA GLU A 160 -5.77 13.44 4.94
C GLU A 160 -5.54 14.89 4.55
N ARG A 161 -4.55 15.15 3.68
CA ARG A 161 -4.19 16.49 3.23
C ARG A 161 -4.41 16.66 1.74
N PRO A 162 -4.93 17.81 1.30
CA PRO A 162 -5.06 18.12 -0.11
C PRO A 162 -3.70 18.07 -0.83
N VAL A 163 -3.72 17.55 -2.05
CA VAL A 163 -2.54 17.51 -2.93
C VAL A 163 -2.84 18.19 -4.26
N ALA A 164 -1.78 18.53 -5.00
CA ALA A 164 -1.93 19.16 -6.31
C ALA A 164 -2.59 18.17 -7.29
N SER A 165 -3.50 18.69 -8.11
CA SER A 165 -4.10 17.92 -9.20
C SER A 165 -3.08 17.68 -10.31
N SER A 166 -3.18 16.53 -10.98
CA SER A 166 -2.43 16.27 -12.22
C SER A 166 -2.87 17.23 -13.32
N ASP A 167 -1.92 17.72 -14.10
CA ASP A 167 -2.16 18.49 -15.32
C ASP A 167 -1.99 17.65 -16.60
N VAL A 168 -1.76 16.36 -16.46
CA VAL A 168 -1.64 15.42 -17.57
C VAL A 168 -3.03 15.12 -18.16
N PRO A 169 -3.23 15.25 -19.46
CA PRO A 169 -4.54 15.01 -20.08
C PRO A 169 -5.10 13.61 -19.82
N GLY A 170 -6.33 13.56 -19.30
CA GLY A 170 -7.04 12.32 -19.01
C GLY A 170 -6.70 11.70 -17.66
N GLU A 171 -5.77 12.28 -16.92
CA GLU A 171 -5.40 11.85 -15.58
C GLU A 171 -6.09 12.70 -14.51
N TRP A 172 -6.22 12.17 -13.31
CA TRP A 172 -6.66 12.89 -12.13
C TRP A 172 -5.86 12.43 -10.90
N THR A 173 -5.84 13.22 -9.88
CA THR A 173 -5.21 12.90 -8.60
C THR A 173 -6.30 12.72 -7.56
N SER A 174 -6.16 11.80 -6.61
CA SER A 174 -7.04 11.79 -5.44
C SER A 174 -6.97 13.16 -4.75
N GLU A 175 -8.11 13.67 -4.28
CA GLU A 175 -8.19 15.01 -3.68
C GLU A 175 -7.28 15.17 -2.48
N THR A 176 -7.09 14.07 -1.73
CA THR A 176 -6.23 14.02 -0.55
C THR A 176 -5.30 12.82 -0.60
N GLN A 177 -4.24 12.91 0.21
CA GLN A 177 -3.33 11.80 0.50
C GLN A 177 -3.09 11.72 2.01
N PRO A 178 -2.80 10.53 2.57
CA PRO A 178 -2.53 10.34 3.98
C PRO A 178 -1.10 10.79 4.35
N PHE A 179 -1.00 11.66 5.35
CA PHE A 179 0.26 12.17 5.90
C PHE A 179 0.40 11.78 7.37
N PRO A 180 1.34 10.91 7.74
CA PRO A 180 1.60 10.59 9.13
C PRO A 180 2.19 11.82 9.85
N THR A 181 1.72 12.11 11.06
CA THR A 181 2.21 13.24 11.84
C THR A 181 3.51 12.92 12.58
N LYS A 182 3.77 11.63 12.81
CA LYS A 182 5.00 11.10 13.44
C LYS A 182 5.30 9.69 12.91
N PRO A 183 6.59 9.29 12.85
CA PRO A 183 7.76 10.16 12.97
C PRO A 183 7.80 11.20 11.84
N PRO A 184 8.69 12.21 11.92
CA PRO A 184 8.84 13.15 10.81
C PRO A 184 9.35 12.41 9.56
N PRO A 185 9.12 12.96 8.35
CA PRO A 185 9.70 12.43 7.14
C PRO A 185 11.21 12.28 7.26
N TYR A 186 11.76 11.18 6.73
CA TYR A 186 13.20 10.92 6.80
C TYR A 186 13.99 11.52 5.63
N ASP A 187 13.31 12.17 4.68
CA ASP A 187 13.91 12.92 3.59
C ASP A 187 13.04 14.15 3.28
N ARG A 188 13.60 15.07 2.47
CA ARG A 188 12.91 16.26 1.99
C ARG A 188 11.65 15.92 1.21
N GLN A 189 10.60 16.65 1.48
CA GLN A 189 9.34 16.53 0.76
C GLN A 189 9.28 17.53 -0.39
N GLY A 190 8.96 17.03 -1.60
CA GLY A 190 8.86 17.80 -2.81
C GLY A 190 10.20 18.15 -3.48
N VAL A 191 10.09 18.60 -4.72
CA VAL A 191 11.20 19.05 -5.57
C VAL A 191 10.87 20.46 -6.12
N THR A 192 11.89 21.25 -6.36
CA THR A 192 11.78 22.55 -7.04
C THR A 192 12.40 22.46 -8.42
N VAL A 193 12.19 23.49 -9.24
CA VAL A 193 12.82 23.57 -10.57
C VAL A 193 14.34 23.51 -10.47
N ASP A 194 14.92 24.08 -9.41
CA ASP A 194 16.37 24.11 -9.19
C ASP A 194 16.95 22.73 -8.83
N ASP A 195 16.09 21.75 -8.50
CA ASP A 195 16.50 20.35 -8.21
C ASP A 195 16.53 19.49 -9.48
N LEU A 196 16.02 20.00 -10.60
CA LEU A 196 15.98 19.24 -11.85
C LEU A 196 17.34 19.21 -12.54
N ILE A 197 17.57 18.13 -13.29
CA ILE A 197 18.79 17.99 -14.09
C ILE A 197 18.80 19.04 -15.18
N ASP A 198 19.89 19.80 -15.28
CA ASP A 198 20.12 20.89 -16.26
C ASP A 198 21.36 20.64 -17.14
N PHE A 199 21.73 19.38 -17.37
CA PHE A 199 22.91 19.02 -18.17
C PHE A 199 22.77 19.39 -19.66
N THR A 200 21.57 19.61 -20.14
CA THR A 200 21.26 20.09 -21.49
C THR A 200 20.19 21.18 -21.44
N PRO A 201 20.19 22.10 -22.43
CA PRO A 201 19.16 23.11 -22.56
C PRO A 201 17.76 22.53 -22.67
#